data_f055af06c0b42cab10c0cd0e9133f644
#
_entry.id   f055af06c0b42cab10c0cd0e9133f644
#
_cell.length_a   1.000
_cell.length_b   1.000
_cell.length_c   1.000
_cell.angle_alpha   90.00
_cell.angle_beta   90.00
_cell.angle_gamma   90.00
#
_symmetry.space_group_name_H-M   'P 1'
#
loop_
_entity.id
_entity.type
_entity.pdbx_description
1 polymer ?
#
loop_
_entity_poly.entity_id
_entity_poly.type
_entity_poly.pdbx_seq_one_letter_code
_entity_poly.pdbx_strand_id
1 'polypeptide(L)'
;MGDNEALEVIRQAERIVWAAGWHLQEQSVLQQLARTRGLACARLEPRSDAIQLVTYDGEHLGHVRRDGPRGPEQRWVAVLKDQARQIGIYGSAAAAAMALAQACGKTTGKSG
;
A
#
# COMPACT_ATOMS: atom_id res chain seq x y z
N MET A 1 28.11 22.40 -5.69
CA MET A 1 28.35 20.99 -5.71
C MET A 1 28.01 20.30 -4.45
N GLY A 2 28.44 20.78 -3.33
CA GLY A 2 28.17 20.14 -2.06
C GLY A 2 26.69 19.98 -1.74
N ASP A 3 25.86 20.89 -2.20
CA ASP A 3 24.45 20.86 -1.86
C ASP A 3 23.74 19.65 -2.45
N ASN A 4 24.08 19.25 -3.65
CA ASN A 4 23.46 18.09 -4.27
C ASN A 4 23.86 16.81 -3.58
N GLU A 5 25.12 16.71 -3.16
CA GLU A 5 25.60 15.53 -2.45
C GLU A 5 24.95 15.43 -1.08
N ALA A 6 24.85 16.55 -0.37
CA ALA A 6 24.20 16.56 0.93
C ALA A 6 22.75 16.13 0.85
N LEU A 7 22.02 16.65 -0.13
CA LEU A 7 20.63 16.28 -0.32
C LEU A 7 20.48 14.79 -0.64
N GLU A 8 21.39 14.25 -1.45
CA GLU A 8 21.32 12.83 -1.79
C GLU A 8 21.56 11.96 -0.56
N VAL A 9 22.51 12.31 0.29
CA VAL A 9 22.76 11.59 1.51
C VAL A 9 21.55 11.64 2.44
N ILE A 10 20.95 12.81 2.58
CA ILE A 10 19.76 12.96 3.41
C ILE A 10 18.62 12.07 2.88
N ARG A 11 18.40 12.08 1.59
CA ARG A 11 17.35 11.26 0.99
C ARG A 11 17.60 9.78 1.22
N GLN A 12 18.83 9.32 1.11
CA GLN A 12 19.16 7.92 1.37
C GLN A 12 18.92 7.55 2.82
N ALA A 13 19.31 8.44 3.74
CA ALA A 13 19.09 8.20 5.17
C ALA A 13 17.59 8.15 5.47
N GLU A 14 16.82 9.04 4.88
CA GLU A 14 15.38 9.04 5.07
C GLU A 14 14.74 7.75 4.54
N ARG A 15 15.20 7.25 3.42
CA ARG A 15 14.68 6.00 2.87
C ARG A 15 14.94 4.82 3.81
N ILE A 16 16.13 4.76 4.39
CA ILE A 16 16.49 3.68 5.32
C ILE A 16 15.60 3.73 6.56
N VAL A 17 15.47 4.91 7.15
CA VAL A 17 14.61 5.09 8.33
C VAL A 17 13.17 4.78 7.98
N TRP A 18 12.72 5.24 6.83
CA TRP A 18 11.36 5.04 6.39
C TRP A 18 11.06 3.56 6.16
N ALA A 19 12.00 2.83 5.57
CA ALA A 19 11.81 1.41 5.31
C ALA A 19 11.71 0.61 6.61
N ALA A 20 12.52 0.96 7.61
CA ALA A 20 12.44 0.31 8.92
C ALA A 20 11.10 0.62 9.59
N GLY A 21 10.66 1.87 9.53
CA GLY A 21 9.37 2.27 10.07
C GLY A 21 8.22 1.58 9.36
N TRP A 22 8.32 1.47 8.04
CA TRP A 22 7.32 0.76 7.25
C TRP A 22 7.15 -0.67 7.73
N HIS A 23 8.27 -1.38 7.92
CA HIS A 23 8.22 -2.78 8.31
C HIS A 23 7.49 -2.97 9.65
N LEU A 24 7.81 -2.13 10.63
CA LEU A 24 7.17 -2.20 11.92
C LEU A 24 5.68 -1.85 11.84
N GLN A 25 5.35 -0.80 11.11
CA GLN A 25 3.96 -0.41 10.93
C GLN A 25 3.18 -1.46 10.18
N GLU A 26 3.79 -2.04 9.15
CA GLU A 26 3.15 -3.09 8.38
C GLU A 26 2.76 -4.25 9.25
N GLN A 27 3.66 -4.72 10.10
CA GLN A 27 3.36 -5.84 10.99
C GLN A 27 2.22 -5.52 11.96
N SER A 28 2.23 -4.31 12.51
CA SER A 28 1.19 -3.88 13.42
C SER A 28 -0.18 -3.86 12.74
N VAL A 29 -0.23 -3.30 11.55
CA VAL A 29 -1.48 -3.20 10.80
C VAL A 29 -1.96 -4.58 10.37
N LEU A 30 -1.05 -5.45 9.95
CA LEU A 30 -1.42 -6.80 9.55
C LEU A 30 -1.99 -7.60 10.71
N GLN A 31 -1.49 -7.39 11.93
CA GLN A 31 -2.09 -8.01 13.10
C GLN A 31 -3.52 -7.55 13.32
N GLN A 32 -3.78 -6.28 13.10
CA GLN A 32 -5.14 -5.75 13.22
C GLN A 32 -6.07 -6.36 12.18
N LEU A 33 -5.57 -6.61 10.99
CA LEU A 33 -6.38 -7.14 9.90
C LEU A 33 -6.45 -8.65 9.87
N ALA A 34 -5.67 -9.33 10.72
CA ALA A 34 -5.55 -10.78 10.65
C ALA A 34 -6.88 -11.52 10.83
N ARG A 35 -7.80 -10.91 11.57
CA ARG A 35 -9.10 -11.52 11.85
C ARG A 35 -10.22 -10.94 11.00
N THR A 36 -9.90 -10.04 10.10
CA THR A 36 -10.91 -9.39 9.27
C THR A 36 -11.18 -10.25 8.06
N ARG A 37 -12.43 -10.64 7.88
CA ARG A 37 -12.81 -11.45 6.73
C ARG A 37 -13.06 -10.58 5.51
N GLY A 38 -12.84 -11.15 4.35
CA GLY A 38 -13.05 -10.46 3.10
C GLY A 38 -11.95 -9.47 2.81
N LEU A 39 -12.20 -8.63 1.82
CA LEU A 39 -11.26 -7.62 1.41
C LEU A 39 -11.24 -6.48 2.42
N ALA A 40 -10.07 -6.16 2.93
CA ALA A 40 -9.93 -5.12 3.91
C ALA A 40 -8.70 -4.27 3.62
N CYS A 41 -8.79 -3.00 3.96
CA CYS A 41 -7.69 -2.05 3.82
C CYS A 41 -7.53 -1.30 5.13
N ALA A 42 -6.29 -1.01 5.49
CA ALA A 42 -6.02 -0.19 6.66
C ALA A 42 -4.82 0.69 6.39
N ARG A 43 -4.86 1.90 6.92
CA ARG A 43 -3.76 2.86 6.75
C ARG A 43 -2.49 2.30 7.35
N LEU A 44 -1.40 2.45 6.62
CA LEU A 44 -0.09 2.09 7.15
C LEU A 44 0.30 3.04 8.27
N GLU A 45 0.03 4.33 8.09
CA GLU A 45 0.23 5.32 9.12
C GLU A 45 -1.09 5.93 9.51
N PRO A 46 -1.40 6.06 10.82
CA PRO A 46 -2.69 6.60 11.24
C PRO A 46 -2.97 8.01 10.74
N ARG A 47 -1.92 8.78 10.50
CA ARG A 47 -2.06 10.18 10.10
C ARG A 47 -2.25 10.40 8.63
N SER A 48 -2.11 9.37 7.82
CA SER A 48 -2.17 9.53 6.39
C SER A 48 -2.85 8.34 5.75
N ASP A 49 -3.72 8.63 4.81
CA ASP A 49 -4.37 7.59 4.02
C ASP A 49 -3.64 7.32 2.70
N ALA A 50 -2.47 7.90 2.53
CA ALA A 50 -1.74 7.80 1.26
C ALA A 50 -1.29 6.38 0.95
N ILE A 51 -1.07 5.55 1.97
CA ILE A 51 -0.68 4.16 1.79
C ILE A 51 -1.57 3.31 2.67
N GLN A 52 -2.16 2.27 2.08
CA GLN A 52 -3.04 1.37 2.82
C GLN A 52 -2.66 -0.06 2.49
N LEU A 53 -2.54 -0.88 3.52
CA LEU A 53 -2.30 -2.31 3.33
C LEU A 53 -3.60 -2.98 2.97
N VAL A 54 -3.51 -4.02 2.14
CA VAL A 54 -4.67 -4.73 1.64
C VAL A 54 -4.57 -6.19 2.04
N THR A 55 -5.63 -6.71 2.65
CA THR A 55 -5.72 -8.13 3.01
C THR A 55 -7.00 -8.71 2.47
N TYR A 56 -7.03 -10.03 2.38
CA TYR A 56 -8.25 -10.78 2.09
C TYR A 56 -8.29 -11.97 3.02
N ASP A 57 -9.31 -12.01 3.87
CA ASP A 57 -9.44 -13.01 4.94
C ASP A 57 -8.18 -13.03 5.82
N GLY A 58 -7.60 -11.87 6.06
CA GLY A 58 -6.39 -11.74 6.86
C GLY A 58 -5.09 -11.99 6.12
N GLU A 59 -5.15 -12.44 4.89
CA GLU A 59 -3.96 -12.68 4.09
C GLU A 59 -3.47 -11.40 3.45
N HIS A 60 -2.20 -11.08 3.63
CA HIS A 60 -1.61 -9.85 3.09
C HIS A 60 -1.43 -9.99 1.57
N LEU A 61 -2.13 -9.17 0.81
CA LEU A 61 -2.07 -9.18 -0.65
C LEU A 61 -1.05 -8.19 -1.20
N GLY A 62 -0.90 -7.05 -0.55
CA GLY A 62 -0.05 -5.99 -1.01
C GLY A 62 -0.48 -4.67 -0.40
N HIS A 63 -0.25 -3.59 -1.11
CA HIS A 63 -0.68 -2.28 -0.65
C HIS A 63 -1.13 -1.42 -1.82
N VAL A 64 -1.88 -0.38 -1.50
CA VAL A 64 -2.25 0.65 -2.47
C VAL A 64 -1.68 1.97 -1.98
N ARG A 65 -1.21 2.80 -2.90
CA ARG A 65 -0.67 4.11 -2.53
C ARG A 65 -1.22 5.16 -3.46
N ARG A 66 -1.49 6.33 -2.88
CA ARG A 66 -1.97 7.45 -3.68
C ARG A 66 -0.78 8.08 -4.39
N ASP A 67 -0.95 8.28 -5.69
CA ASP A 67 0.05 8.93 -6.50
C ASP A 67 -0.53 10.27 -6.94
N GLY A 68 0.12 11.35 -6.56
CA GLY A 68 -0.34 12.68 -6.88
C GLY A 68 -1.21 13.30 -5.78
N PRO A 69 -1.70 14.50 -6.02
CA PRO A 69 -2.48 15.22 -5.03
C PRO A 69 -3.88 14.64 -4.91
N ARG A 70 -4.51 14.95 -3.79
CA ARG A 70 -5.91 14.57 -3.62
C ARG A 70 -6.75 15.37 -4.58
N GLY A 71 -7.86 14.79 -4.99
CA GLY A 71 -8.81 15.47 -5.83
C GLY A 71 -9.29 14.60 -6.95
N PRO A 72 -9.98 15.20 -7.93
CA PRO A 72 -10.55 14.44 -9.04
C PRO A 72 -9.52 13.69 -9.87
N GLU A 73 -8.27 14.15 -9.83
CA GLU A 73 -7.21 13.55 -10.61
C GLU A 73 -6.32 12.61 -9.81
N GLN A 74 -6.71 12.30 -8.58
CA GLN A 74 -5.90 11.39 -7.78
C GLN A 74 -5.84 10.01 -8.43
N ARG A 75 -4.72 9.36 -8.24
CA ARG A 75 -4.50 8.03 -8.77
C ARG A 75 -4.02 7.13 -7.65
N TRP A 76 -4.44 5.88 -7.72
CA TRP A 76 -4.03 4.89 -6.72
C TRP A 76 -3.30 3.76 -7.43
N VAL A 77 -2.12 3.47 -6.94
CA VAL A 77 -1.26 2.43 -7.50
C VAL A 77 -1.40 1.19 -6.64
N ALA A 78 -1.65 0.05 -7.28
CA ALA A 78 -1.74 -1.22 -6.57
C ALA A 78 -0.43 -1.98 -6.73
N VAL A 79 0.13 -2.44 -5.60
CA VAL A 79 1.42 -3.13 -5.59
C VAL A 79 1.28 -4.47 -4.89
N LEU A 80 1.66 -5.53 -5.57
CA LEU A 80 1.64 -6.89 -5.01
C LEU A 80 2.75 -7.06 -3.98
N LYS A 81 2.44 -7.79 -2.91
CA LYS A 81 3.37 -8.02 -1.82
C LYS A 81 4.64 -8.73 -2.25
N ASP A 82 4.47 -9.83 -2.97
CA ASP A 82 5.57 -10.75 -3.18
C ASP A 82 6.68 -10.22 -4.07
N GLN A 83 6.37 -9.40 -5.00
CA GLN A 83 7.38 -8.94 -5.94
C GLN A 83 7.51 -7.43 -5.92
N ALA A 84 6.84 -6.79 -4.98
CA ALA A 84 6.71 -5.33 -4.97
C ALA A 84 6.31 -4.83 -6.37
N ARG A 85 5.50 -5.64 -7.04
CA ARG A 85 5.16 -5.39 -8.44
C ARG A 85 3.92 -4.54 -8.54
N GLN A 86 4.05 -3.45 -9.26
CA GLN A 86 2.93 -2.59 -9.54
C GLN A 86 2.06 -3.23 -10.62
N ILE A 87 0.78 -3.41 -10.34
CA ILE A 87 -0.11 -4.07 -11.28
C ILE A 87 -1.04 -3.12 -12.02
N GLY A 88 -1.14 -1.90 -11.59
CA GLY A 88 -1.99 -0.94 -12.30
C GLY A 88 -2.22 0.34 -11.54
N ILE A 89 -2.93 1.26 -12.17
CA ILE A 89 -3.28 2.54 -11.61
C ILE A 89 -4.80 2.68 -11.69
N TYR A 90 -5.40 3.14 -10.61
CA TYR A 90 -6.85 3.15 -10.45
C TYR A 90 -7.33 4.48 -9.90
N GLY A 91 -8.59 4.76 -10.04
CA GLY A 91 -9.16 6.04 -9.61
C GLY A 91 -9.47 6.13 -8.12
N SER A 92 -9.45 5.00 -7.39
CA SER A 92 -9.73 5.01 -5.97
C SER A 92 -8.96 3.90 -5.28
N ALA A 93 -8.78 4.04 -3.97
CA ALA A 93 -8.15 3.00 -3.17
C ALA A 93 -8.95 1.70 -3.23
N ALA A 94 -10.26 1.79 -3.21
CA ALA A 94 -11.11 0.60 -3.27
C ALA A 94 -10.91 -0.16 -4.58
N ALA A 95 -10.87 0.55 -5.70
CA ALA A 95 -10.66 -0.09 -7.00
C ALA A 95 -9.28 -0.75 -7.07
N ALA A 96 -8.26 -0.08 -6.53
CA ALA A 96 -6.91 -0.65 -6.49
C ALA A 96 -6.85 -1.89 -5.62
N ALA A 97 -7.53 -1.87 -4.47
CA ALA A 97 -7.58 -3.02 -3.58
C ALA A 97 -8.28 -4.21 -4.22
N MET A 98 -9.37 -3.96 -4.93
CA MET A 98 -10.07 -5.02 -5.66
C MET A 98 -9.20 -5.62 -6.75
N ALA A 99 -8.41 -4.79 -7.42
CA ALA A 99 -7.49 -5.27 -8.43
C ALA A 99 -6.43 -6.19 -7.82
N LEU A 100 -5.94 -5.86 -6.62
CA LEU A 100 -5.02 -6.74 -5.91
C LEU A 100 -5.67 -8.09 -5.60
N ALA A 101 -6.92 -8.06 -5.14
CA ALA A 101 -7.63 -9.29 -4.83
C ALA A 101 -7.79 -10.16 -6.08
N GLN A 102 -8.14 -9.56 -7.18
CA GLN A 102 -8.29 -10.28 -8.44
C GLN A 102 -6.96 -10.86 -8.92
N ALA A 103 -5.89 -10.08 -8.79
CA ALA A 103 -4.56 -10.53 -9.21
C ALA A 103 -4.08 -11.72 -8.37
N CYS A 104 -4.52 -11.79 -7.11
CA CYS A 104 -4.18 -12.90 -6.22
C CYS A 104 -5.17 -14.06 -6.29
N GLY A 105 -6.09 -14.01 -7.23
CA GLY A 105 -7.08 -15.09 -7.35
C GLY A 105 -8.19 -15.05 -6.33
N LYS A 106 -8.38 -13.94 -5.64
CA LYS A 106 -9.45 -13.77 -4.66
C LYS A 106 -10.64 -13.10 -5.32
N THR A 107 -11.81 -13.64 -5.13
CA THR A 107 -13.00 -12.99 -5.66
C THR A 107 -13.75 -12.33 -4.53
N THR A 108 -14.05 -11.08 -4.72
CA THR A 108 -14.61 -10.31 -3.63
C THR A 108 -16.11 -10.24 -3.73
N GLY A 109 -16.77 -10.65 -4.62
CA GLY A 109 -18.09 -10.45 -4.66
C GLY A 109 -18.85 -11.54 -5.02
N LYS A 110 -18.81 -12.07 -5.87
CA LYS A 110 -19.66 -12.88 -6.22
C LYS A 110 -19.20 -14.10 -6.57
N SER A 111 -19.64 -15.01 -6.01
CA SER A 111 -19.19 -16.26 -6.32
C SER A 111 -19.76 -16.63 -7.61
N GLY A 112 -19.01 -16.85 -8.41
CA GLY A 112 -19.26 -17.27 -9.77
C GLY A 112 -20.59 -17.64 -10.15
#